data_16df512b74211d6e337aed16cea4b3a2
#
_entry.id   16df512b74211d6e337aed16cea4b3a2
#
_cell.length_a   1.000
_cell.length_b   1.000
_cell.length_c   1.000
_cell.angle_alpha   90.00
_cell.angle_beta   90.00
_cell.angle_gamma   90.00
#
_symmetry.space_group_name_H-M   'P 1'
#
loop_
_entity.id
_entity.type
_entity.pdbx_description
1 polymer ?
#
loop_
_entity_poly.entity_id
_entity_poly.type
_entity_poly.pdbx_seq_one_letter_code
_entity_poly.pdbx_strand_id
1 'polypeptide(L)'
;MGYSISWLMVNGKDRQSQLSELGLEATGKSGKFFDFSISGHALPNGTYLLVMWRCDHPFVSDKRLAQLSVGSKTLGCSIEEHVMFALATYWENGKNLWSVKHQGDTAEGRNDLTVSGTPPESFKAIRDEYAAKQPGDPDVDWYFEIPLALAKQLAGFKHDETNPDVDGSFEEFRDRKGKSVTGRQRWKFWASE
;
A
#
# COMPACT_ATOMS: atom_id res chain seq x y z
N MET A 1 -5.38 17.95 -3.89
CA MET A 1 -4.36 17.53 -2.89
C MET A 1 -4.30 16.02 -2.98
N GLY A 2 -3.17 15.44 -3.39
CA GLY A 2 -3.05 14.00 -3.63
C GLY A 2 -2.45 13.27 -2.43
N TYR A 3 -2.69 11.97 -2.32
CA TYR A 3 -2.10 11.11 -1.30
C TYR A 3 -0.68 10.68 -1.69
N SER A 4 0.22 10.69 -0.71
CA SER A 4 1.49 9.94 -0.73
C SER A 4 1.45 8.99 0.46
N ILE A 5 1.11 7.74 0.23
CA ILE A 5 0.76 6.79 1.29
C ILE A 5 1.20 5.38 0.91
N SER A 6 1.53 4.58 1.90
CA SER A 6 1.66 3.14 1.74
C SER A 6 0.97 2.40 2.87
N TRP A 7 0.62 1.17 2.62
CA TRP A 7 0.06 0.31 3.64
C TRP A 7 0.46 -1.15 3.42
N LEU A 8 0.40 -1.93 4.47
CA LEU A 8 0.62 -3.36 4.41
C LEU A 8 -0.37 -4.11 5.31
N MET A 9 -0.66 -5.33 4.91
CA MET A 9 -1.48 -6.28 5.65
C MET A 9 -0.71 -7.59 5.77
N VAL A 10 -0.65 -8.17 6.96
CA VAL A 10 -0.01 -9.47 7.19
C VAL A 10 -1.03 -10.47 7.70
N ASN A 11 -1.17 -11.58 7.02
CA ASN A 11 -2.03 -12.69 7.40
C ASN A 11 -1.16 -13.86 7.90
N GLY A 12 -1.53 -14.46 9.04
CA GLY A 12 -0.77 -15.54 9.66
C GLY A 12 0.20 -15.12 10.75
N LYS A 13 0.24 -13.81 11.10
CA LYS A 13 0.97 -13.30 12.27
C LYS A 13 0.04 -12.45 13.13
N ASP A 14 0.15 -12.57 14.44
CA ASP A 14 -0.55 -11.68 15.36
C ASP A 14 0.02 -10.26 15.35
N ARG A 15 -0.77 -9.31 15.86
CA ARG A 15 -0.39 -7.88 15.93
C ARG A 15 0.95 -7.68 16.65
N GLN A 16 1.15 -8.36 17.79
CA GLN A 16 2.35 -8.15 18.60
C GLN A 16 3.63 -8.58 17.87
N SER A 17 3.57 -9.71 17.17
CA SER A 17 4.66 -10.21 16.34
C SER A 17 4.99 -9.23 15.21
N GLN A 18 3.99 -8.72 14.51
CA GLN A 18 4.18 -7.72 13.44
C GLN A 18 4.85 -6.45 13.95
N LEU A 19 4.34 -5.88 15.05
CA LEU A 19 4.91 -4.66 15.65
C LEU A 19 6.34 -4.89 16.13
N SER A 20 6.60 -6.04 16.71
CA SER A 20 7.96 -6.41 17.17
C SER A 20 8.96 -6.51 16.00
N GLU A 21 8.57 -7.19 14.91
CA GLU A 21 9.41 -7.33 13.71
C GLU A 21 9.68 -5.98 13.02
N LEU A 22 8.70 -5.08 13.06
CA LEU A 22 8.83 -3.74 12.50
C LEU A 22 9.53 -2.74 13.44
N GLY A 23 9.73 -3.12 14.71
CA GLY A 23 10.31 -2.24 15.71
C GLY A 23 9.37 -1.11 16.13
N LEU A 24 8.06 -1.35 16.07
CA LEU A 24 7.03 -0.40 16.43
C LEU A 24 6.55 -0.57 17.87
N GLU A 25 6.11 0.54 18.48
CA GLU A 25 5.40 0.56 19.74
C GLU A 25 4.15 1.45 19.65
N ALA A 26 3.09 1.04 20.32
CA ALA A 26 1.87 1.83 20.42
C ALA A 26 2.09 3.05 21.32
N THR A 27 1.56 4.20 20.91
CA THR A 27 1.63 5.43 21.71
C THR A 27 0.47 5.57 22.69
N GLY A 28 -0.57 4.74 22.57
CA GLY A 28 -1.80 4.82 23.35
C GLY A 28 -2.83 5.81 22.78
N LYS A 29 -2.54 6.45 21.65
CA LYS A 29 -3.49 7.33 20.97
C LYS A 29 -4.26 6.56 19.91
N SER A 30 -5.50 7.00 19.66
CA SER A 30 -6.37 6.48 18.60
C SER A 30 -7.01 7.63 17.82
N GLY A 31 -7.25 7.42 16.53
CA GLY A 31 -7.83 8.41 15.63
C GLY A 31 -8.06 7.84 14.24
N LYS A 32 -8.19 8.69 13.25
CA LYS A 32 -8.25 8.25 11.85
C LYS A 32 -6.85 7.93 11.34
N PHE A 33 -6.73 7.08 10.33
CA PHE A 33 -5.40 6.68 9.82
C PHE A 33 -4.55 7.88 9.36
N PHE A 34 -5.17 8.93 8.86
CA PHE A 34 -4.49 10.14 8.39
C PHE A 34 -4.10 11.12 9.51
N ASP A 35 -4.49 10.88 10.76
CA ASP A 35 -4.06 11.70 11.89
C ASP A 35 -2.62 11.40 12.33
N PHE A 36 -2.05 10.27 11.89
CA PHE A 36 -0.77 9.74 12.36
C PHE A 36 0.18 9.40 11.21
N SER A 37 1.49 9.52 11.44
CA SER A 37 2.51 9.13 10.45
C SER A 37 2.54 7.61 10.22
N ILE A 38 2.28 6.83 11.26
CA ILE A 38 2.14 5.38 11.21
C ILE A 38 0.94 5.02 12.08
N SER A 39 0.00 4.32 11.51
CA SER A 39 -1.19 3.86 12.23
C SER A 39 -1.53 2.42 11.87
N GLY A 40 -2.37 1.78 12.67
CA GLY A 40 -2.81 0.42 12.37
C GLY A 40 -4.17 0.10 12.94
N HIS A 41 -4.81 -0.90 12.33
CA HIS A 41 -6.15 -1.35 12.68
C HIS A 41 -6.29 -2.86 12.46
N ALA A 42 -7.01 -3.53 13.36
CA ALA A 42 -7.34 -4.94 13.22
C ALA A 42 -8.53 -5.10 12.25
N LEU A 43 -8.34 -5.86 11.18
CA LEU A 43 -9.42 -6.16 10.24
C LEU A 43 -10.32 -7.30 10.74
N PRO A 44 -11.60 -7.35 10.31
CA PRO A 44 -12.54 -8.38 10.74
C PRO A 44 -12.09 -9.83 10.46
N ASN A 45 -11.28 -10.02 9.42
CA ASN A 45 -10.72 -11.32 9.03
C ASN A 45 -9.53 -11.77 9.90
N GLY A 46 -9.22 -11.05 10.99
CA GLY A 46 -8.13 -11.37 11.90
C GLY A 46 -6.74 -10.92 11.42
N THR A 47 -6.65 -10.25 10.29
CA THR A 47 -5.40 -9.63 9.84
C THR A 47 -5.21 -8.25 10.47
N TYR A 48 -3.98 -7.73 10.42
CA TYR A 48 -3.66 -6.42 10.93
C TYR A 48 -3.13 -5.51 9.81
N LEU A 49 -3.82 -4.39 9.60
CA LEU A 49 -3.47 -3.36 8.63
C LEU A 49 -2.55 -2.33 9.28
N LEU A 50 -1.47 -1.96 8.60
CA LEU A 50 -0.61 -0.82 8.95
C LEU A 50 -0.62 0.17 7.79
N VAL A 51 -0.82 1.44 8.10
CA VAL A 51 -0.85 2.55 7.15
C VAL A 51 0.26 3.55 7.50
N MET A 52 1.02 3.97 6.51
CA MET A 52 2.13 4.91 6.61
C MET A 52 1.95 6.08 5.64
N TRP A 53 2.12 7.32 6.14
CA TRP A 53 2.05 8.54 5.34
C TRP A 53 3.34 8.78 4.55
N ARG A 54 3.62 7.87 3.60
CA ARG A 54 4.74 7.90 2.67
C ARG A 54 4.61 6.75 1.68
N CYS A 55 4.60 7.00 0.38
CA CYS A 55 4.47 5.93 -0.61
C CYS A 55 5.68 4.97 -0.61
N ASP A 56 6.88 5.52 -0.36
CA ASP A 56 8.16 4.79 -0.32
C ASP A 56 8.59 4.39 1.10
N HIS A 57 7.64 4.19 2.02
CA HIS A 57 8.00 3.86 3.41
C HIS A 57 8.80 2.55 3.47
N PRO A 58 9.90 2.48 4.27
CA PRO A 58 10.78 1.30 4.31
C PRO A 58 10.07 -0.02 4.64
N PHE A 59 8.88 0.03 5.25
CA PHE A 59 8.10 -1.17 5.58
C PHE A 59 7.50 -1.86 4.36
N VAL A 60 7.29 -1.14 3.25
CA VAL A 60 6.81 -1.70 1.98
C VAL A 60 7.93 -1.97 0.98
N SER A 61 9.20 -1.87 1.38
CA SER A 61 10.31 -2.31 0.55
C SER A 61 10.32 -3.83 0.39
N ASP A 62 10.77 -4.32 -0.77
CA ASP A 62 10.87 -5.75 -1.08
C ASP A 62 11.58 -6.55 0.01
N LYS A 63 12.71 -6.01 0.50
CA LYS A 63 13.46 -6.63 1.60
C LYS A 63 12.60 -6.82 2.86
N ARG A 64 11.80 -5.81 3.20
CA ARG A 64 10.98 -5.86 4.41
C ARG A 64 9.77 -6.76 4.23
N LEU A 65 9.11 -6.68 3.07
CA LEU A 65 7.98 -7.54 2.76
C LEU A 65 8.39 -9.02 2.69
N ALA A 66 9.56 -9.33 2.12
CA ALA A 66 10.12 -10.67 2.15
C ALA A 66 10.33 -11.18 3.59
N GLN A 67 10.89 -10.35 4.49
CA GLN A 67 11.07 -10.70 5.90
C GLN A 67 9.73 -10.95 6.62
N LEU A 68 8.79 -10.02 6.45
CA LEU A 68 7.46 -10.11 7.10
C LEU A 68 6.67 -11.32 6.63
N SER A 69 6.86 -11.76 5.38
CA SER A 69 6.11 -12.88 4.81
C SER A 69 6.68 -14.25 5.17
N VAL A 70 7.78 -14.35 5.92
CA VAL A 70 8.28 -15.65 6.40
C VAL A 70 7.28 -16.28 7.37
N GLY A 71 6.76 -17.46 7.01
CA GLY A 71 5.71 -18.16 7.74
C GLY A 71 4.34 -17.47 7.68
N SER A 72 4.14 -16.53 6.74
CA SER A 72 2.93 -15.73 6.62
C SER A 72 2.72 -15.25 5.19
N LYS A 73 1.62 -14.51 4.97
CA LYS A 73 1.27 -13.85 3.70
C LYS A 73 1.21 -12.35 3.92
N THR A 74 1.88 -11.60 3.07
CA THR A 74 1.96 -10.14 3.19
C THR A 74 1.54 -9.47 1.88
N LEU A 75 0.57 -8.57 1.97
CA LEU A 75 0.19 -7.66 0.90
C LEU A 75 0.75 -6.28 1.22
N GLY A 76 1.49 -5.69 0.29
CA GLY A 76 1.97 -4.31 0.37
C GLY A 76 1.33 -3.47 -0.73
N CYS A 77 1.03 -2.22 -0.42
CA CYS A 77 0.52 -1.26 -1.38
C CYS A 77 1.25 0.08 -1.21
N SER A 78 1.64 0.70 -2.32
CA SER A 78 2.29 2.01 -2.37
C SER A 78 1.56 2.91 -3.35
N ILE A 79 1.29 4.16 -2.96
CA ILE A 79 0.45 5.10 -3.70
C ILE A 79 1.10 6.48 -3.67
N GLU A 80 1.27 7.08 -4.86
CA GLU A 80 1.71 8.46 -5.02
C GLU A 80 0.86 9.14 -6.11
N GLU A 81 -0.20 9.82 -5.69
CA GLU A 81 -1.17 10.40 -6.61
C GLU A 81 -0.63 11.58 -7.41
N HIS A 82 0.45 12.25 -6.94
CA HIS A 82 1.01 13.39 -7.65
C HIS A 82 1.67 13.01 -8.99
N VAL A 83 2.08 11.75 -9.13
CA VAL A 83 2.70 11.19 -10.35
C VAL A 83 1.95 9.97 -10.85
N MET A 84 0.73 9.74 -10.36
CA MET A 84 -0.12 8.60 -10.71
C MET A 84 0.63 7.26 -10.64
N PHE A 85 1.30 7.05 -9.50
CA PHE A 85 1.98 5.79 -9.19
C PHE A 85 1.17 4.95 -8.21
N ALA A 86 0.91 3.70 -8.57
CA ALA A 86 0.30 2.70 -7.70
C ALA A 86 0.98 1.35 -7.86
N LEU A 87 1.26 0.68 -6.74
CA LEU A 87 1.86 -0.65 -6.69
C LEU A 87 1.12 -1.51 -5.67
N ALA A 88 0.64 -2.67 -6.08
CA ALA A 88 0.23 -3.74 -5.19
C ALA A 88 1.17 -4.94 -5.36
N THR A 89 1.64 -5.52 -4.25
CA THR A 89 2.59 -6.62 -4.27
C THR A 89 2.28 -7.64 -3.18
N TYR A 90 2.36 -8.93 -3.51
CA TYR A 90 1.99 -10.02 -2.61
C TYR A 90 3.13 -11.00 -2.39
N TRP A 91 3.39 -11.29 -1.15
CA TRP A 91 4.52 -12.07 -0.69
C TRP A 91 4.08 -13.23 0.18
N GLU A 92 4.72 -14.37 0.04
CA GLU A 92 4.52 -15.54 0.88
C GLU A 92 5.85 -16.27 1.09
N ASN A 93 6.15 -16.63 2.33
CA ASN A 93 7.37 -17.35 2.71
C ASN A 93 8.66 -16.73 2.14
N GLY A 94 8.78 -15.41 2.20
CA GLY A 94 9.96 -14.67 1.73
C GLY A 94 10.03 -14.47 0.21
N LYS A 95 9.03 -14.91 -0.56
CA LYS A 95 9.02 -14.82 -2.02
C LYS A 95 7.92 -13.88 -2.51
N ASN A 96 8.24 -13.03 -3.45
CA ASN A 96 7.24 -12.28 -4.20
C ASN A 96 6.49 -13.25 -5.12
N LEU A 97 5.18 -13.37 -4.94
CA LEU A 97 4.33 -14.20 -5.78
C LEU A 97 3.81 -13.42 -6.99
N TRP A 98 3.52 -12.14 -6.79
CA TRP A 98 3.13 -11.23 -7.85
C TRP A 98 3.26 -9.76 -7.44
N SER A 99 3.37 -8.90 -8.44
CA SER A 99 3.15 -7.47 -8.29
C SER A 99 2.42 -6.91 -9.51
N VAL A 100 1.60 -5.88 -9.26
CA VAL A 100 0.89 -5.10 -10.28
C VAL A 100 1.20 -3.64 -10.02
N LYS A 101 1.81 -2.98 -11.00
CA LYS A 101 2.27 -1.60 -10.93
C LYS A 101 1.70 -0.79 -12.08
N HIS A 102 1.24 0.42 -11.76
CA HIS A 102 0.97 1.49 -12.70
C HIS A 102 1.89 2.68 -12.42
N GLN A 103 2.30 3.39 -13.48
CA GLN A 103 3.11 4.59 -13.37
C GLN A 103 2.78 5.55 -14.52
N GLY A 104 2.04 6.62 -14.21
CA GLY A 104 1.49 7.54 -15.22
C GLY A 104 2.51 8.45 -15.89
N ASP A 105 3.72 8.62 -15.33
CA ASP A 105 4.80 9.47 -15.87
C ASP A 105 5.78 8.70 -16.79
N THR A 106 5.40 7.51 -17.29
CA THR A 106 6.16 6.73 -18.27
C THR A 106 5.81 7.12 -19.71
N ALA A 107 6.55 6.54 -20.67
CA ALA A 107 6.28 6.71 -22.11
C ALA A 107 4.89 6.14 -22.50
N GLU A 108 4.45 5.08 -21.86
CA GLU A 108 3.12 4.46 -22.02
C GLU A 108 2.02 5.31 -21.35
N GLY A 109 2.42 6.21 -20.43
CA GLY A 109 1.52 7.13 -19.74
C GLY A 109 0.41 6.39 -19.01
N ARG A 110 -0.83 6.85 -19.20
CA ARG A 110 -2.03 6.31 -18.55
C ARG A 110 -2.35 4.85 -18.87
N ASN A 111 -1.69 4.24 -19.84
CA ASN A 111 -1.88 2.83 -20.20
C ASN A 111 -0.77 1.93 -19.64
N ASP A 112 0.19 2.51 -18.88
CA ASP A 112 1.25 1.70 -18.26
C ASP A 112 0.65 0.72 -17.25
N LEU A 113 1.00 -0.54 -17.39
CA LEU A 113 0.66 -1.57 -16.42
C LEU A 113 1.70 -2.68 -16.46
N THR A 114 2.58 -2.67 -15.48
CA THR A 114 3.58 -3.72 -15.34
C THR A 114 3.07 -4.80 -14.38
N VAL A 115 3.08 -6.05 -14.86
CA VAL A 115 2.65 -7.22 -14.07
C VAL A 115 3.81 -8.19 -13.97
N SER A 116 4.09 -8.67 -12.77
CA SER A 116 5.05 -9.75 -12.54
C SER A 116 4.45 -10.87 -11.70
N GLY A 117 4.94 -12.08 -11.88
CA GLY A 117 4.42 -13.27 -11.19
C GLY A 117 3.02 -13.66 -11.64
N THR A 118 2.25 -14.26 -10.73
CA THR A 118 0.91 -14.78 -11.04
C THR A 118 -0.12 -14.11 -10.09
N PRO A 119 -0.72 -12.98 -10.48
CA PRO A 119 -1.83 -12.38 -9.74
C PRO A 119 -3.03 -13.33 -9.62
N PRO A 120 -3.94 -13.11 -8.64
CA PRO A 120 -5.13 -13.95 -8.49
C PRO A 120 -6.03 -13.88 -9.73
N GLU A 121 -6.89 -14.87 -9.89
CA GLU A 121 -7.78 -15.03 -11.07
C GLU A 121 -8.65 -13.78 -11.31
N SER A 122 -9.08 -13.12 -10.23
CA SER A 122 -9.87 -11.88 -10.29
C SER A 122 -9.15 -10.70 -10.97
N PHE A 123 -7.81 -10.73 -11.04
CA PHE A 123 -7.04 -9.67 -11.67
C PHE A 123 -7.46 -9.40 -13.11
N LYS A 124 -7.74 -10.46 -13.89
CA LYS A 124 -8.14 -10.30 -15.28
C LYS A 124 -9.44 -9.49 -15.41
N ALA A 125 -10.44 -9.81 -14.59
CA ALA A 125 -11.72 -9.10 -14.60
C ALA A 125 -11.56 -7.63 -14.17
N ILE A 126 -10.78 -7.36 -13.13
CA ILE A 126 -10.47 -6.00 -12.67
C ILE A 126 -9.77 -5.21 -13.77
N ARG A 127 -8.70 -5.75 -14.36
CA ARG A 127 -7.98 -5.09 -15.44
C ARG A 127 -8.88 -4.76 -16.62
N ASP A 128 -9.67 -5.73 -17.08
CA ASP A 128 -10.51 -5.58 -18.26
C ASP A 128 -11.63 -4.53 -18.00
N GLU A 129 -12.18 -4.47 -16.78
CA GLU A 129 -13.16 -3.46 -16.37
C GLU A 129 -12.58 -2.05 -16.44
N TYR A 130 -11.42 -1.80 -15.81
CA TYR A 130 -10.83 -0.46 -15.76
C TYR A 130 -10.23 -0.04 -17.11
N ALA A 131 -9.63 -0.97 -17.85
CA ALA A 131 -9.15 -0.70 -19.21
C ALA A 131 -10.26 -0.30 -20.16
N ALA A 132 -11.48 -0.85 -20.00
CA ALA A 132 -12.63 -0.47 -20.81
C ALA A 132 -13.14 0.95 -20.52
N LYS A 133 -12.87 1.50 -19.33
CA LYS A 133 -13.25 2.88 -18.94
C LYS A 133 -12.28 3.92 -19.51
N GLN A 134 -11.00 3.60 -19.69
CA GLN A 134 -9.94 4.53 -20.06
C GLN A 134 -10.21 5.35 -21.35
N PRO A 135 -10.74 4.77 -22.45
CA PRO A 135 -11.01 5.55 -23.67
C PRO A 135 -12.16 6.56 -23.52
N GLY A 136 -13.07 6.34 -22.59
CA GLY A 136 -14.27 7.17 -22.40
C GLY A 136 -14.08 8.37 -21.49
N ASP A 137 -12.98 8.43 -20.77
CA ASP A 137 -12.72 9.50 -19.79
C ASP A 137 -11.25 9.95 -19.85
N PRO A 138 -10.96 11.01 -20.65
CA PRO A 138 -9.59 11.49 -20.83
C PRO A 138 -9.00 12.15 -19.59
N ASP A 139 -9.82 12.54 -18.61
CA ASP A 139 -9.37 13.25 -17.41
C ASP A 139 -9.04 12.31 -16.24
N VAL A 140 -9.47 11.03 -16.33
CA VAL A 140 -9.24 10.03 -15.29
C VAL A 140 -8.20 9.01 -15.73
N ASP A 141 -7.30 8.65 -14.82
CA ASP A 141 -6.34 7.56 -15.03
C ASP A 141 -6.88 6.26 -14.44
N TRP A 142 -7.63 5.52 -15.24
CA TRP A 142 -8.26 4.27 -14.81
C TRP A 142 -7.28 3.13 -14.57
N TYR A 143 -6.11 3.16 -15.22
CA TYR A 143 -5.07 2.14 -14.97
C TYR A 143 -4.44 2.29 -13.60
N PHE A 144 -4.41 3.51 -13.05
CA PHE A 144 -3.99 3.76 -11.66
C PHE A 144 -4.86 2.98 -10.65
N GLU A 145 -6.13 2.80 -10.96
CA GLU A 145 -7.08 2.10 -10.10
C GLU A 145 -6.89 0.58 -10.07
N ILE A 146 -6.25 -0.02 -11.08
CA ILE A 146 -6.14 -1.49 -11.20
C ILE A 146 -5.38 -2.11 -10.01
N PRO A 147 -4.15 -1.68 -9.65
CA PRO A 147 -3.47 -2.22 -8.47
C PRO A 147 -4.24 -1.95 -7.18
N LEU A 148 -4.92 -0.81 -7.07
CA LEU A 148 -5.68 -0.42 -5.87
C LEU A 148 -6.94 -1.30 -5.69
N ALA A 149 -7.69 -1.54 -6.75
CA ALA A 149 -8.87 -2.41 -6.74
C ALA A 149 -8.50 -3.86 -6.40
N LEU A 150 -7.38 -4.36 -6.96
CA LEU A 150 -6.86 -5.67 -6.62
C LEU A 150 -6.47 -5.79 -5.15
N ALA A 151 -5.76 -4.80 -4.64
CA ALA A 151 -5.36 -4.74 -3.24
C ALA A 151 -6.57 -4.62 -2.30
N LYS A 152 -7.56 -3.79 -2.65
CA LYS A 152 -8.83 -3.66 -1.92
C LYS A 152 -9.59 -4.99 -1.83
N GLN A 153 -9.67 -5.73 -2.94
CA GLN A 153 -10.36 -7.02 -2.95
C GLN A 153 -9.76 -8.01 -1.94
N LEU A 154 -8.43 -7.96 -1.74
CA LEU A 154 -7.72 -8.86 -0.83
C LEU A 154 -7.72 -8.38 0.62
N ALA A 155 -7.65 -7.06 0.83
CA ALA A 155 -7.53 -6.46 2.15
C ALA A 155 -8.85 -5.97 2.75
N GLY A 156 -9.84 -5.64 1.91
CA GLY A 156 -11.04 -4.92 2.33
C GLY A 156 -10.79 -3.43 2.62
N PHE A 157 -9.63 -2.90 2.25
CA PHE A 157 -9.21 -1.51 2.53
C PHE A 157 -8.74 -0.80 1.26
N LYS A 158 -9.20 0.43 1.06
CA LYS A 158 -8.69 1.40 0.10
C LYS A 158 -8.63 2.78 0.76
N HIS A 159 -7.55 3.52 0.55
CA HIS A 159 -7.21 4.72 1.32
C HIS A 159 -8.14 5.94 1.08
N ASP A 160 -8.77 6.02 -0.08
CA ASP A 160 -9.63 7.13 -0.55
C ASP A 160 -11.13 6.78 -0.53
N GLU A 161 -11.49 5.62 0.00
CA GLU A 161 -12.88 5.18 0.12
C GLU A 161 -13.32 5.03 1.58
N THR A 162 -14.62 5.15 1.82
CA THR A 162 -15.21 4.74 3.10
C THR A 162 -15.11 3.23 3.24
N ASN A 163 -14.47 2.78 4.30
CA ASN A 163 -14.26 1.36 4.59
C ASN A 163 -15.02 1.04 5.89
N PRO A 164 -16.29 0.58 5.82
CA PRO A 164 -17.14 0.39 7.00
C PRO A 164 -16.52 -0.50 8.09
N ASP A 165 -15.72 -1.49 7.68
CA ASP A 165 -15.06 -2.41 8.60
C ASP A 165 -13.78 -1.83 9.24
N VAL A 166 -13.34 -0.66 8.78
CA VAL A 166 -12.12 0.05 9.23
C VAL A 166 -12.38 1.48 9.66
N ASP A 167 -13.62 1.98 9.61
CA ASP A 167 -14.02 3.32 10.09
C ASP A 167 -13.99 3.45 11.63
N GLY A 168 -13.20 2.60 12.26
CA GLY A 168 -12.91 2.66 13.68
C GLY A 168 -11.69 3.51 13.98
N SER A 169 -11.25 3.45 15.21
CA SER A 169 -10.03 4.10 15.64
C SER A 169 -8.80 3.30 15.22
N PHE A 170 -7.98 3.90 14.37
CA PHE A 170 -6.63 3.44 14.15
C PHE A 170 -5.77 3.76 15.38
N GLU A 171 -4.90 2.84 15.77
CA GLU A 171 -3.90 3.07 16.79
C GLU A 171 -2.70 3.82 16.20
N GLU A 172 -2.14 4.81 16.92
CA GLU A 172 -0.88 5.45 16.55
C GLU A 172 0.31 4.59 16.95
N PHE A 173 1.30 4.49 16.05
CA PHE A 173 2.59 3.83 16.30
C PHE A 173 3.76 4.78 16.11
N ARG A 174 4.87 4.48 16.80
CA ARG A 174 6.16 5.11 16.60
C ARG A 174 7.28 4.06 16.56
N ASP A 175 8.38 4.41 15.96
CA ASP A 175 9.61 3.59 15.98
C ASP A 175 10.18 3.54 17.41
N ARG A 176 10.42 2.33 17.92
CA ARG A 176 11.05 2.10 19.24
C ARG A 176 12.40 2.77 19.39
N LYS A 177 13.15 2.98 18.30
CA LYS A 177 14.49 3.59 18.31
C LYS A 177 14.47 5.11 18.38
N GLY A 178 13.31 5.74 18.55
CA GLY A 178 13.15 7.18 18.75
C GLY A 178 13.67 8.05 17.60
N LYS A 179 13.92 7.50 16.42
CA LYS A 179 14.18 8.29 15.23
C LYS A 179 12.85 8.79 14.68
N SER A 180 12.42 9.95 15.21
CA SER A 180 11.39 10.73 14.52
C SER A 180 11.81 10.92 13.07
N VAL A 181 11.09 10.32 12.13
CA VAL A 181 11.19 10.65 10.71
C VAL A 181 10.48 11.99 10.49
N THR A 182 10.92 13.03 11.20
CA THR A 182 10.59 14.41 10.91
C THR A 182 11.55 14.89 9.83
N GLY A 183 11.32 14.47 8.62
CA GLY A 183 12.04 14.94 7.46
C GLY A 183 11.06 15.42 6.42
N ARG A 184 10.70 16.73 6.45
CA ARG A 184 10.37 17.43 5.22
C ARG A 184 11.60 17.37 4.33
N GLN A 185 11.84 16.25 3.65
CA GLN A 185 12.83 16.21 2.58
C GLN A 185 12.21 16.93 1.38
N ARG A 186 12.77 18.13 1.09
CA ARG A 186 12.58 18.83 -0.19
C ARG A 186 12.95 17.85 -1.30
N TRP A 187 12.01 17.55 -2.17
CA TRP A 187 12.20 16.80 -3.40
C TRP A 187 13.31 17.49 -4.22
N LYS A 188 14.43 16.82 -4.40
CA LYS A 188 15.39 17.17 -5.44
C LYS A 188 14.92 16.45 -6.71
N PHE A 189 14.32 17.21 -7.60
CA PHE A 189 14.11 16.75 -8.97
C PHE A 189 15.48 16.36 -9.57
N TRP A 190 15.59 15.14 -10.00
CA TRP A 190 16.67 14.72 -10.88
C TRP A 190 16.35 15.30 -12.26
N ALA A 191 16.94 16.45 -12.60
CA ALA A 191 17.12 16.84 -13.97
C ALA A 191 18.32 16.04 -14.47
N SER A 192 18.08 15.05 -15.30
CA SER A 192 19.10 14.41 -16.12
C SER A 192 19.40 15.30 -17.31
N GLU A 193 20.66 15.73 -17.42
CA GLU A 193 21.25 16.23 -18.66
C GLU A 193 21.30 15.11 -19.70
#